data_311eaa17ca83bfe8871e326d2eacc631
#
_entry.id   311eaa17ca83bfe8871e326d2eacc631
#
_cell.length_a   1.000
_cell.length_b   1.000
_cell.length_c   1.000
_cell.angle_alpha   90.00
_cell.angle_beta   90.00
_cell.angle_gamma   90.00
#
_symmetry.space_group_name_H-M   'P 1'
#
loop_
_entity.id
_entity.type
_entity.pdbx_description
1 polymer ?
#
loop_
_entity_poly.entity_id
_entity_poly.type
_entity_poly.pdbx_seq_one_letter_code
_entity_poly.pdbx_strand_id
1 'polypeptide(L)'
;GSGRTEQKNDTDLFWYEEVDDKTGRTKYSLDYIKYFDFLEAHGFHRLSLENNTFELVHFADNICTPQMPHNIQDYLNTWCKKNNELGVLSMLRKGAKTYFAETQFFNLNYKQIEFARDTPSSAFFYFKNGIAEVTAEGINFSAYKEQKKSIWRSQIIEHEFVPLSSDLPTQKDGEIDLEALECEFAKFISRAAS
;
A
#
# COMPACT_ATOMS: atom_id res chain seq x y z
N GLY A 1 -15.14 38.67 2.29
CA GLY A 1 -14.35 37.49 2.03
C GLY A 1 -15.30 36.32 1.85
N SER A 2 -15.60 35.93 0.59
CA SER A 2 -16.44 34.79 0.26
C SER A 2 -15.65 33.51 0.50
N GLY A 3 -16.01 32.79 1.55
CA GLY A 3 -15.56 31.43 1.76
C GLY A 3 -16.09 30.55 0.65
N ARG A 4 -15.20 30.06 -0.20
CA ARG A 4 -15.49 28.96 -1.11
C ARG A 4 -15.70 27.71 -0.24
N THR A 5 -16.94 27.34 -0.04
CA THR A 5 -17.31 25.99 0.38
C THR A 5 -16.96 25.09 -0.80
N GLU A 6 -15.88 24.30 -0.67
CA GLU A 6 -15.62 23.20 -1.61
C GLU A 6 -16.83 22.29 -1.57
N GLN A 7 -17.57 22.22 -2.67
CA GLN A 7 -18.64 21.25 -2.86
C GLN A 7 -17.97 19.87 -2.82
N LYS A 8 -18.17 19.13 -1.70
CA LYS A 8 -17.86 17.70 -1.65
C LYS A 8 -18.58 17.04 -2.83
N ASN A 9 -17.85 16.37 -3.70
CA ASN A 9 -18.46 15.56 -4.74
C ASN A 9 -19.31 14.49 -4.07
N ASP A 10 -20.59 14.44 -4.41
CA ASP A 10 -21.60 13.52 -3.85
C ASP A 10 -21.27 12.03 -4.10
N THR A 11 -20.25 11.77 -4.91
CA THR A 11 -19.72 10.44 -5.26
C THR A 11 -18.82 9.80 -4.18
N ASP A 12 -18.32 10.60 -3.22
CA ASP A 12 -17.35 10.09 -2.23
C ASP A 12 -18.00 9.76 -0.87
N LEU A 13 -19.30 9.96 -0.73
CA LEU A 13 -20.00 9.73 0.53
C LEU A 13 -20.53 8.28 0.60
N PHE A 14 -20.02 7.49 1.52
CA PHE A 14 -20.47 6.12 1.77
C PHE A 14 -21.55 6.03 2.87
N TRP A 15 -22.22 7.14 3.17
CA TRP A 15 -23.32 7.22 4.12
C TRP A 15 -24.38 8.17 3.62
N TYR A 16 -25.55 8.12 4.23
CA TYR A 16 -26.59 9.11 4.06
C TYR A 16 -27.03 9.66 5.42
N GLU A 17 -27.60 10.85 5.40
CA GLU A 17 -28.06 11.58 6.57
C GLU A 17 -29.58 11.69 6.53
N GLU A 18 -30.21 11.41 7.66
CA GLU A 18 -31.64 11.64 7.89
C GLU A 18 -31.79 12.60 9.06
N VAL A 19 -32.51 13.68 8.85
CA VAL A 19 -32.84 14.63 9.92
C VAL A 19 -34.21 14.26 10.49
N ASP A 20 -34.26 14.01 11.77
CA ASP A 20 -35.52 13.79 12.51
C ASP A 20 -36.26 15.12 12.61
N ASP A 21 -37.41 15.23 11.96
CA ASP A 21 -38.22 16.46 11.88
C ASP A 21 -38.69 16.95 13.25
N LYS A 22 -38.83 16.05 14.26
CA LYS A 22 -39.32 16.39 15.57
C LYS A 22 -38.23 16.87 16.51
N THR A 23 -37.03 16.28 16.40
CA THR A 23 -35.94 16.53 17.33
C THR A 23 -34.82 17.36 16.72
N GLY A 24 -34.80 17.54 15.38
CA GLY A 24 -33.72 18.19 14.64
C GLY A 24 -32.38 17.40 14.67
N ARG A 25 -32.41 16.16 15.15
CA ARG A 25 -31.20 15.33 15.25
C ARG A 25 -30.89 14.67 13.92
N THR A 26 -29.63 14.76 13.49
CA THR A 26 -29.13 14.05 12.33
C THR A 26 -28.77 12.62 12.71
N LYS A 27 -29.29 11.65 11.98
CA LYS A 27 -28.96 10.24 12.03
C LYS A 27 -28.14 9.87 10.81
N TYR A 28 -27.03 9.21 11.02
CA TYR A 28 -26.15 8.70 9.96
C TYR A 28 -26.40 7.22 9.76
N SER A 29 -26.47 6.79 8.51
CA SER A 29 -26.64 5.38 8.14
C SER A 29 -25.69 5.02 7.00
N LEU A 30 -25.17 3.78 7.01
CA LEU A 30 -24.24 3.31 6.02
C LEU A 30 -24.96 3.01 4.70
N ASP A 31 -24.45 3.52 3.59
CA ASP A 31 -24.79 3.07 2.25
C ASP A 31 -23.83 1.94 1.87
N TYR A 32 -24.30 0.70 1.92
CA TYR A 32 -23.43 -0.47 1.71
C TYR A 32 -22.82 -0.53 0.32
N ILE A 33 -23.52 -0.07 -0.72
CA ILE A 33 -22.99 -0.07 -2.08
C ILE A 33 -21.83 0.93 -2.16
N LYS A 34 -22.08 2.17 -1.79
CA LYS A 34 -21.07 3.24 -1.80
C LYS A 34 -19.93 2.96 -0.81
N TYR A 35 -20.19 2.22 0.26
CA TYR A 35 -19.17 1.84 1.23
C TYR A 35 -18.09 0.94 0.63
N PHE A 36 -18.48 -0.08 -0.12
CA PHE A 36 -17.52 -0.95 -0.78
C PHE A 36 -16.85 -0.25 -1.96
N ASP A 37 -17.58 0.55 -2.74
CA ASP A 37 -17.00 1.38 -3.80
C ASP A 37 -15.94 2.34 -3.24
N PHE A 38 -16.23 2.96 -2.09
CA PHE A 38 -15.28 3.82 -1.38
C PHE A 38 -14.02 3.05 -0.95
N LEU A 39 -14.17 1.89 -0.35
CA LEU A 39 -13.02 1.07 0.06
C LEU A 39 -12.17 0.66 -1.14
N GLU A 40 -12.80 0.24 -2.24
CA GLU A 40 -12.11 -0.15 -3.46
C GLU A 40 -11.38 1.02 -4.11
N ALA A 41 -11.99 2.20 -4.16
CA ALA A 41 -11.36 3.43 -4.63
C ALA A 41 -10.14 3.82 -3.78
N HIS A 42 -10.14 3.42 -2.49
CA HIS A 42 -9.03 3.62 -1.57
C HIS A 42 -8.08 2.42 -1.45
N GLY A 43 -8.15 1.51 -2.43
CA GLY A 43 -7.19 0.43 -2.59
C GLY A 43 -7.47 -0.86 -1.81
N PHE A 44 -8.61 -0.98 -1.11
CA PHE A 44 -8.97 -2.21 -0.41
C PHE A 44 -9.66 -3.19 -1.35
N HIS A 45 -9.14 -4.41 -1.45
CA HIS A 45 -9.65 -5.44 -2.35
C HIS A 45 -9.50 -6.82 -1.73
N ARG A 46 -10.11 -7.82 -2.38
CA ARG A 46 -9.79 -9.22 -2.15
C ARG A 46 -8.80 -9.71 -3.19
N LEU A 47 -7.82 -10.47 -2.77
CA LEU A 47 -6.92 -11.21 -3.63
C LEU A 47 -7.29 -12.69 -3.58
N SER A 48 -7.54 -13.30 -4.75
CA SER A 48 -7.78 -14.74 -4.82
C SER A 48 -6.47 -15.48 -4.58
N LEU A 49 -6.50 -16.42 -3.65
CA LEU A 49 -5.40 -17.32 -3.38
C LEU A 49 -5.69 -18.73 -3.97
N GLU A 50 -4.67 -19.54 -4.02
CA GLU A 50 -4.85 -20.95 -4.30
C GLU A 50 -5.83 -21.57 -3.28
N ASN A 51 -6.54 -22.63 -3.65
CA ASN A 51 -7.53 -23.32 -2.81
C ASN A 51 -8.85 -22.57 -2.53
N ASN A 52 -9.28 -21.68 -3.41
CA ASN A 52 -10.54 -20.94 -3.30
C ASN A 52 -10.67 -20.12 -2.01
N THR A 53 -9.56 -19.74 -1.40
CA THR A 53 -9.52 -18.78 -0.32
C THR A 53 -9.24 -17.39 -0.87
N PHE A 54 -9.39 -16.36 -0.03
CA PHE A 54 -8.97 -15.01 -0.39
C PHE A 54 -8.21 -14.38 0.76
N GLU A 55 -7.42 -13.40 0.41
CA GLU A 55 -6.77 -12.50 1.37
C GLU A 55 -7.30 -11.07 1.16
N LEU A 56 -7.61 -10.41 2.26
CA LEU A 56 -7.95 -9.01 2.26
C LEU A 56 -6.66 -8.20 2.15
N VAL A 57 -6.61 -7.28 1.18
CA VAL A 57 -5.39 -6.57 0.84
C VAL A 57 -5.65 -5.09 0.62
N HIS A 58 -4.61 -4.29 0.83
CA HIS A 58 -4.56 -2.89 0.44
C HIS A 58 -3.47 -2.68 -0.61
N PHE A 59 -3.84 -2.00 -1.70
CA PHE A 59 -2.95 -1.62 -2.78
C PHE A 59 -2.66 -0.13 -2.75
N ALA A 60 -1.39 0.22 -2.67
CA ALA A 60 -0.93 1.57 -2.88
C ALA A 60 0.40 1.52 -3.63
N ASP A 61 0.55 2.33 -4.67
CA ASP A 61 1.79 2.45 -5.45
C ASP A 61 2.39 1.10 -5.91
N ASN A 62 1.53 0.16 -6.35
CA ASN A 62 1.91 -1.21 -6.72
C ASN A 62 2.44 -2.09 -5.57
N ILE A 63 2.30 -1.65 -4.34
CA ILE A 63 2.61 -2.43 -3.15
C ILE A 63 1.33 -3.05 -2.60
N CYS A 64 1.35 -4.38 -2.46
CA CYS A 64 0.27 -5.17 -1.88
C CYS A 64 0.56 -5.44 -0.41
N THR A 65 -0.33 -5.01 0.46
CA THR A 65 -0.22 -5.18 1.92
C THR A 65 -1.39 -6.01 2.44
N PRO A 66 -1.18 -7.18 3.05
CA PRO A 66 -2.23 -7.92 3.72
C PRO A 66 -2.94 -7.09 4.78
N GLN A 67 -4.24 -7.27 4.89
CA GLN A 67 -5.09 -6.50 5.81
C GLN A 67 -5.95 -7.43 6.67
N MET A 68 -6.31 -6.94 7.83
CA MET A 68 -7.32 -7.51 8.69
C MET A 68 -8.50 -6.53 8.80
N PRO A 69 -9.72 -6.98 9.16
CA PRO A 69 -10.87 -6.10 9.32
C PRO A 69 -10.63 -4.86 10.18
N HIS A 70 -9.83 -4.99 11.24
CA HIS A 70 -9.49 -3.86 12.12
C HIS A 70 -8.62 -2.80 11.42
N ASN A 71 -7.79 -3.17 10.45
CA ASN A 71 -6.99 -2.19 9.70
C ASN A 71 -7.90 -1.27 8.87
N ILE A 72 -8.96 -1.82 8.28
CA ILE A 72 -9.96 -1.02 7.56
C ILE A 72 -10.72 -0.10 8.54
N GLN A 73 -11.07 -0.61 9.72
CA GLN A 73 -11.69 0.21 10.77
C GLN A 73 -10.78 1.38 11.17
N ASP A 74 -9.50 1.14 11.39
CA ASP A 74 -8.53 2.17 11.74
C ASP A 74 -8.33 3.19 10.62
N TYR A 75 -8.30 2.71 9.37
CA TYR A 75 -8.25 3.56 8.19
C TYR A 75 -9.45 4.51 8.16
N LEU A 76 -10.68 3.99 8.26
CA LEU A 76 -11.91 4.79 8.24
C LEU A 76 -12.02 5.74 9.42
N ASN A 77 -11.62 5.30 10.63
CA ASN A 77 -11.55 6.17 11.80
C ASN A 77 -10.61 7.37 11.55
N THR A 78 -9.48 7.12 10.92
CA THR A 78 -8.49 8.16 10.59
C THR A 78 -9.01 9.08 9.50
N TRP A 79 -9.60 8.51 8.45
CA TRP A 79 -10.20 9.26 7.35
C TRP A 79 -11.33 10.18 7.84
N CYS A 80 -12.26 9.66 8.67
CA CYS A 80 -13.35 10.48 9.24
C CYS A 80 -12.83 11.64 10.07
N LYS A 81 -11.81 11.42 10.90
CA LYS A 81 -11.18 12.50 11.68
C LYS A 81 -10.55 13.55 10.78
N LYS A 82 -9.79 13.12 9.78
CA LYS A 82 -9.10 14.02 8.82
C LYS A 82 -10.09 14.89 8.04
N ASN A 83 -11.25 14.33 7.70
CA ASN A 83 -12.30 15.01 6.92
C ASN A 83 -13.37 15.68 7.81
N ASN A 84 -13.19 15.66 9.14
CA ASN A 84 -14.13 16.23 10.12
C ASN A 84 -15.54 15.59 10.09
N GLU A 85 -15.63 14.30 9.72
CA GLU A 85 -16.89 13.53 9.66
C GLU A 85 -17.18 12.84 10.99
N LEU A 86 -17.34 13.63 12.05
CA LEU A 86 -17.48 13.09 13.43
C LEU A 86 -18.79 12.33 13.66
N GLY A 87 -19.87 12.70 12.96
CA GLY A 87 -21.14 11.98 13.02
C GLY A 87 -21.03 10.57 12.42
N VAL A 88 -20.39 10.47 11.27
CA VAL A 88 -20.08 9.20 10.59
C VAL A 88 -19.15 8.35 11.45
N LEU A 89 -18.11 8.94 12.02
CA LEU A 89 -17.21 8.26 12.95
C LEU A 89 -17.97 7.64 14.14
N SER A 90 -18.92 8.39 14.69
CA SER A 90 -19.76 7.89 15.79
C SER A 90 -20.64 6.72 15.35
N MET A 91 -21.23 6.79 14.15
CA MET A 91 -21.99 5.70 13.56
C MET A 91 -21.14 4.45 13.38
N LEU A 92 -19.96 4.58 12.73
CA LEU A 92 -19.04 3.46 12.49
C LEU A 92 -18.62 2.77 13.78
N ARG A 93 -18.30 3.54 14.81
CA ARG A 93 -17.91 2.98 16.12
C ARG A 93 -19.04 2.23 16.82
N LYS A 94 -20.26 2.77 16.76
CA LYS A 94 -21.45 2.12 17.34
C LYS A 94 -21.81 0.83 16.63
N GLY A 95 -21.66 0.82 15.30
CA GLY A 95 -21.97 -0.34 14.46
C GLY A 95 -20.76 -1.23 14.16
N ALA A 96 -19.63 -1.09 14.86
CA ALA A 96 -18.37 -1.72 14.51
C ALA A 96 -18.46 -3.24 14.34
N LYS A 97 -19.19 -3.93 15.22
CA LYS A 97 -19.41 -5.39 15.13
C LYS A 97 -20.11 -5.82 13.85
N THR A 98 -20.93 -4.96 13.26
CA THR A 98 -21.67 -5.23 12.02
C THR A 98 -20.87 -4.78 10.81
N TYR A 99 -20.36 -3.54 10.83
CA TYR A 99 -19.72 -2.93 9.65
C TYR A 99 -18.34 -3.49 9.36
N PHE A 100 -17.65 -3.99 10.39
CA PHE A 100 -16.30 -4.56 10.27
C PHE A 100 -16.26 -6.08 10.56
N ALA A 101 -17.41 -6.76 10.49
CA ALA A 101 -17.42 -8.21 10.51
C ALA A 101 -16.67 -8.74 9.27
N GLU A 102 -15.86 -9.77 9.42
CA GLU A 102 -15.06 -10.38 8.34
C GLU A 102 -15.92 -10.72 7.12
N THR A 103 -17.12 -11.24 7.36
CA THR A 103 -18.08 -11.59 6.31
C THR A 103 -18.55 -10.42 5.46
N GLN A 104 -18.49 -9.19 5.98
CA GLN A 104 -18.84 -8.00 5.19
C GLN A 104 -17.87 -7.81 4.02
N PHE A 105 -16.60 -8.11 4.22
CA PHE A 105 -15.56 -7.92 3.20
C PHE A 105 -15.63 -8.95 2.07
N PHE A 106 -16.52 -9.93 2.14
CA PHE A 106 -16.88 -10.78 0.99
C PHE A 106 -17.52 -9.97 -0.16
N ASN A 107 -18.01 -8.79 0.12
CA ASN A 107 -18.59 -7.90 -0.88
C ASN A 107 -17.56 -7.07 -1.65
N LEU A 108 -16.31 -7.00 -1.21
CA LEU A 108 -15.24 -6.38 -1.99
C LEU A 108 -14.95 -7.17 -3.26
N ASN A 109 -14.64 -6.47 -4.34
CA ASN A 109 -14.27 -7.13 -5.59
C ASN A 109 -12.88 -7.77 -5.52
N TYR A 110 -12.72 -8.86 -6.26
CA TYR A 110 -11.41 -9.45 -6.48
C TYR A 110 -10.58 -8.56 -7.39
N LYS A 111 -9.33 -8.32 -7.01
CA LYS A 111 -8.34 -7.69 -7.85
C LYS A 111 -7.43 -8.74 -8.45
N GLN A 112 -7.34 -8.76 -9.77
CA GLN A 112 -6.35 -9.57 -10.48
C GLN A 112 -5.02 -8.82 -10.49
N ILE A 113 -3.95 -9.48 -10.08
CA ILE A 113 -2.64 -8.87 -9.90
C ILE A 113 -1.57 -9.77 -10.46
N GLU A 114 -0.66 -9.15 -11.17
CA GLU A 114 0.58 -9.77 -11.57
C GLU A 114 1.69 -9.30 -10.61
N PHE A 115 2.27 -10.25 -9.89
CA PHE A 115 3.41 -9.99 -9.02
C PHE A 115 4.73 -10.04 -9.78
N ALA A 116 5.64 -9.14 -9.40
CA ALA A 116 7.00 -9.15 -9.92
C ALA A 116 7.72 -10.43 -9.47
N ARG A 117 8.48 -11.01 -10.38
CA ARG A 117 9.30 -12.20 -10.15
C ARG A 117 10.61 -12.05 -10.91
N ASP A 118 11.65 -12.65 -10.37
CA ASP A 118 12.92 -12.77 -11.07
C ASP A 118 12.75 -13.52 -12.40
N THR A 119 13.57 -13.18 -13.35
CA THR A 119 13.66 -13.84 -14.66
C THR A 119 15.07 -14.41 -14.83
N PRO A 120 15.31 -15.26 -15.84
CA PRO A 120 16.68 -15.73 -16.12
C PRO A 120 17.70 -14.62 -16.42
N SER A 121 17.23 -13.44 -16.82
CA SER A 121 18.08 -12.30 -17.23
C SER A 121 18.02 -11.11 -16.27
N SER A 122 17.14 -11.11 -15.28
CA SER A 122 17.04 -10.00 -14.32
C SER A 122 16.62 -10.48 -12.93
N ALA A 123 17.25 -9.90 -11.92
CA ALA A 123 16.89 -10.06 -10.50
C ALA A 123 16.37 -8.72 -9.94
N PHE A 124 15.39 -8.81 -9.05
CA PHE A 124 14.75 -7.63 -8.47
C PHE A 124 15.01 -7.54 -6.98
N PHE A 125 15.46 -6.37 -6.55
CA PHE A 125 15.63 -6.04 -5.14
C PHE A 125 14.71 -4.88 -4.77
N TYR A 126 13.90 -5.09 -3.75
CA TYR A 126 12.86 -4.15 -3.34
C TYR A 126 13.35 -3.38 -2.12
N PHE A 127 13.68 -2.10 -2.30
CA PHE A 127 14.15 -1.22 -1.24
C PHE A 127 13.03 -0.28 -0.78
N LYS A 128 13.21 0.35 0.38
CA LYS A 128 12.24 1.29 0.95
C LYS A 128 11.85 2.43 -0.02
N ASN A 129 12.80 2.89 -0.83
CA ASN A 129 12.63 4.00 -1.76
C ASN A 129 12.37 3.58 -3.23
N GLY A 130 12.37 2.28 -3.56
CA GLY A 130 12.13 1.80 -4.93
C GLY A 130 12.67 0.42 -5.22
N ILE A 131 12.68 0.08 -6.49
CA ILE A 131 13.10 -1.23 -7.01
C ILE A 131 14.41 -1.08 -7.78
N ALA A 132 15.37 -1.93 -7.45
CA ALA A 132 16.59 -2.11 -8.23
C ALA A 132 16.45 -3.39 -9.06
N GLU A 133 16.40 -3.25 -10.38
CA GLU A 133 16.50 -4.34 -11.34
C GLU A 133 17.97 -4.52 -11.72
N VAL A 134 18.50 -5.69 -11.50
CA VAL A 134 19.89 -6.04 -11.82
C VAL A 134 19.88 -6.94 -13.05
N THR A 135 20.58 -6.52 -14.08
CA THR A 135 20.76 -7.25 -15.35
C THR A 135 22.25 -7.38 -15.68
N ALA A 136 22.56 -8.07 -16.76
CA ALA A 136 23.95 -8.14 -17.27
C ALA A 136 24.51 -6.78 -17.70
N GLU A 137 23.63 -5.84 -18.09
CA GLU A 137 23.98 -4.48 -18.53
C GLU A 137 24.14 -3.49 -17.36
N GLY A 138 23.66 -3.83 -16.18
CA GLY A 138 23.77 -2.97 -15.00
C GLY A 138 22.55 -2.95 -14.10
N ILE A 139 22.45 -1.92 -13.28
CA ILE A 139 21.37 -1.71 -12.32
C ILE A 139 20.46 -0.57 -12.79
N ASN A 140 19.16 -0.86 -12.91
CA ASN A 140 18.13 0.11 -13.19
C ASN A 140 17.27 0.32 -11.93
N PHE A 141 17.20 1.56 -11.42
CA PHE A 141 16.41 1.90 -10.23
C PHE A 141 15.18 2.73 -10.60
N SER A 142 14.03 2.35 -10.06
CA SER A 142 12.76 3.00 -10.36
C SER A 142 11.81 3.02 -9.14
N ALA A 143 10.89 3.96 -9.13
CA ALA A 143 9.87 4.04 -8.10
C ALA A 143 8.81 2.94 -8.26
N TYR A 144 8.20 2.49 -7.16
CA TYR A 144 7.15 1.46 -7.18
C TYR A 144 5.97 1.82 -8.08
N LYS A 145 5.52 3.07 -8.08
CA LYS A 145 4.40 3.56 -8.92
C LYS A 145 4.66 3.47 -10.42
N GLU A 146 5.91 3.37 -10.83
CA GLU A 146 6.33 3.29 -12.25
C GLU A 146 6.32 1.85 -12.75
N GLN A 147 6.19 0.88 -11.85
CA GLN A 147 6.18 -0.53 -12.19
C GLN A 147 4.83 -0.97 -12.75
N LYS A 148 4.86 -1.95 -13.65
CA LYS A 148 3.65 -2.60 -14.18
C LYS A 148 3.16 -3.73 -13.28
N LYS A 149 4.05 -4.30 -12.48
CA LYS A 149 3.80 -5.44 -11.60
C LYS A 149 3.81 -5.01 -10.15
N SER A 150 3.01 -5.67 -9.35
CA SER A 150 2.94 -5.42 -7.92
C SER A 150 3.94 -6.28 -7.15
N ILE A 151 4.21 -5.88 -5.92
CA ILE A 151 5.02 -6.63 -4.98
C ILE A 151 4.31 -6.73 -3.63
N TRP A 152 4.69 -7.72 -2.83
CA TRP A 152 4.25 -7.79 -1.45
C TRP A 152 5.04 -6.81 -0.58
N ARG A 153 4.36 -6.13 0.33
CA ARG A 153 5.02 -5.26 1.33
C ARG A 153 6.11 -5.99 2.12
N SER A 154 5.91 -7.28 2.40
CA SER A 154 6.87 -8.12 3.12
C SER A 154 8.17 -8.38 2.35
N GLN A 155 8.22 -8.13 1.04
CA GLN A 155 9.44 -8.27 0.23
C GLN A 155 10.33 -7.02 0.30
N ILE A 156 9.83 -5.91 0.85
CA ILE A 156 10.57 -4.65 0.90
C ILE A 156 11.62 -4.72 2.01
N ILE A 157 12.87 -4.52 1.61
CA ILE A 157 14.01 -4.33 2.51
C ILE A 157 13.88 -2.92 3.11
N GLU A 158 13.90 -2.81 4.44
CA GLU A 158 13.69 -1.54 5.17
C GLU A 158 14.91 -0.59 5.13
N HIS A 159 15.69 -0.68 4.06
CA HIS A 159 16.78 0.22 3.75
C HIS A 159 16.52 0.96 2.44
N GLU A 160 17.07 2.14 2.30
CA GLU A 160 17.06 2.89 1.04
C GLU A 160 18.19 2.39 0.14
N PHE A 161 17.88 2.25 -1.15
CA PHE A 161 18.92 2.05 -2.16
C PHE A 161 19.61 3.38 -2.40
N VAL A 162 20.92 3.38 -2.23
CA VAL A 162 21.80 4.51 -2.54
C VAL A 162 22.81 4.01 -3.55
N PRO A 163 22.74 4.47 -4.81
CA PRO A 163 23.77 4.13 -5.80
C PRO A 163 25.15 4.60 -5.31
N LEU A 164 26.15 3.77 -5.52
CA LEU A 164 27.52 4.20 -5.28
C LEU A 164 27.84 5.39 -6.19
N SER A 165 28.37 6.45 -5.62
CA SER A 165 28.65 7.70 -6.32
C SER A 165 29.96 7.62 -7.16
N SER A 166 30.70 6.54 -7.05
CA SER A 166 31.96 6.30 -7.76
C SER A 166 32.11 4.83 -8.14
N ASP A 167 33.00 4.56 -9.07
CA ASP A 167 33.43 3.22 -9.38
C ASP A 167 33.93 2.53 -8.11
N LEU A 168 33.77 1.21 -8.07
CA LEU A 168 34.28 0.42 -6.95
C LEU A 168 35.79 0.70 -6.79
N PRO A 169 36.26 1.01 -5.57
CA PRO A 169 37.67 1.20 -5.36
C PRO A 169 38.41 -0.08 -5.74
N THR A 170 39.38 0.05 -6.62
CA THR A 170 40.20 -1.07 -7.09
C THR A 170 41.65 -0.88 -6.69
N GLN A 171 42.33 -1.98 -6.38
CA GLN A 171 43.76 -2.02 -6.17
C GLN A 171 44.50 -1.91 -7.52
N LYS A 172 45.84 -1.72 -7.46
CA LYS A 172 46.65 -1.55 -8.67
C LYS A 172 46.66 -2.77 -9.63
N ASP A 173 46.30 -3.94 -9.10
CA ASP A 173 46.15 -5.19 -9.85
C ASP A 173 44.76 -5.39 -10.45
N GLY A 174 43.82 -4.45 -10.21
CA GLY A 174 42.44 -4.50 -10.70
C GLY A 174 41.47 -5.23 -9.77
N GLU A 175 41.94 -5.75 -8.62
CA GLU A 175 41.06 -6.34 -7.61
C GLU A 175 40.31 -5.25 -6.83
N ILE A 176 39.11 -5.60 -6.31
CA ILE A 176 38.32 -4.67 -5.49
C ILE A 176 39.03 -4.43 -4.16
N ASP A 177 39.25 -3.16 -3.84
CA ASP A 177 39.78 -2.78 -2.52
C ASP A 177 38.67 -2.86 -1.46
N LEU A 178 38.62 -4.00 -0.76
CA LEU A 178 37.61 -4.28 0.25
C LEU A 178 37.69 -3.34 1.45
N GLU A 179 38.85 -2.80 1.78
CA GLU A 179 39.03 -1.89 2.90
C GLU A 179 38.52 -0.49 2.59
N ALA A 180 38.63 -0.09 1.33
CA ALA A 180 38.15 1.21 0.84
C ALA A 180 36.65 1.21 0.53
N LEU A 181 35.94 0.06 0.58
CA LEU A 181 34.50 0.00 0.39
C LEU A 181 33.76 0.67 1.56
N GLU A 182 32.94 1.65 1.27
CA GLU A 182 32.06 2.29 2.27
C GLU A 182 30.82 1.44 2.60
N CYS A 183 30.45 0.49 1.72
CA CYS A 183 29.26 -0.33 1.86
C CYS A 183 29.57 -1.66 2.54
N GLU A 184 29.06 -1.88 3.75
CA GLU A 184 29.26 -3.13 4.50
C GLU A 184 28.68 -4.37 3.79
N PHE A 185 27.60 -4.21 3.04
CA PHE A 185 27.03 -5.31 2.26
C PHE A 185 27.94 -5.72 1.09
N ALA A 186 28.56 -4.77 0.40
CA ALA A 186 29.53 -5.06 -0.65
C ALA A 186 30.78 -5.76 -0.08
N LYS A 187 31.27 -5.35 1.09
CA LYS A 187 32.33 -6.04 1.83
C LYS A 187 31.95 -7.47 2.16
N PHE A 188 30.72 -7.70 2.62
CA PHE A 188 30.23 -9.05 2.94
C PHE A 188 30.22 -9.94 1.69
N ILE A 189 29.63 -9.48 0.59
CA ILE A 189 29.54 -10.26 -0.68
C ILE A 189 30.93 -10.58 -1.20
N SER A 190 31.85 -9.62 -1.24
CA SER A 190 33.22 -9.86 -1.71
C SER A 190 33.96 -10.89 -0.87
N ARG A 191 33.78 -10.88 0.47
CA ARG A 191 34.38 -11.88 1.36
C ARG A 191 33.76 -13.27 1.21
N ALA A 192 32.49 -13.35 0.85
CA ALA A 192 31.80 -14.62 0.66
C ALA A 192 32.11 -15.27 -0.71
N ALA A 193 32.61 -14.50 -1.68
CA ALA A 193 32.94 -14.93 -3.03
C ALA A 193 34.43 -15.30 -3.21
N SER A 194 35.29 -14.99 -2.23
CA SER A 194 36.72 -15.35 -2.16
C SER A 194 36.91 -16.62 -1.34
#